data_04c13782231136eab502aa1dd0ae0c9d
#
_entry.id   04c13782231136eab502aa1dd0ae0c9d
#
_cell.length_a   1.000
_cell.length_b   1.000
_cell.length_c   1.000
_cell.angle_alpha   90.00
_cell.angle_beta   90.00
_cell.angle_gamma   90.00
#
_symmetry.space_group_name_H-M   'P 1'
#
loop_
_entity.id
_entity.type
_entity.pdbx_description
1 polymer ?
#
loop_
_entity_poly.entity_id
_entity_poly.type
_entity_poly.pdbx_seq_one_letter_code
_entity_poly.pdbx_strand_id
1 'polypeptide(L)'
;MVLTIALIVTLTASAAAAAPAMGDYSDLGYQVYSCFGDSISAGFGLADYVSGEKWRHVEGSYPVMVADALGVKQYNSFSLSGMRTVEVRMILEADYYGDKVTNHVMYYFVEDTDHTAECIEKERKMFRDGIRNSDLISLQLGFNDVWFTMLGTAQMLGRGEVYTGVDDAQDAFADSVDQLGFGKALKDAIDTLETIVGLPTLLPTIILSGVQAKQQYFENYETIVDEIYELNPDITIAAIGYYNPVKTLRLGRSQGLLDLDFGQMNDYLKELELDHENFYYVPVEETESRFDVTHDFDMHPTEKGHVYLAQQMLKTLPKNANPLPPVMPGAPDLPDGIDTICTAFTDINTMEWYHNAVHYVLQNQIMSGTTTTTFSPDMSVTRGMMAQMIYAMEGRPAMAPNASYRDVPASMYYASAAAFVSANGIMTGYDGNSFGPEDSLTREQLATVLRSYAAYKNKQTTKTQDLSSFADASSVSFWAKDAVAWAVASGLMAGRDGGRLAPQDPIRRCEVAQMVMNFNTVL
;
A
#
# COMPACT_ATOMS: atom_id res chain seq x y z
N MET A 1 5.21 -15.29 -62.02
CA MET A 1 5.97 -14.14 -61.52
C MET A 1 5.06 -13.42 -60.53
N VAL A 2 5.14 -13.82 -59.28
CA VAL A 2 4.29 -13.32 -58.19
C VAL A 2 5.12 -12.28 -57.44
N LEU A 3 4.68 -11.03 -57.46
CA LEU A 3 5.32 -9.93 -56.72
C LEU A 3 4.83 -9.98 -55.26
N THR A 4 5.72 -10.34 -54.36
CA THR A 4 5.47 -10.24 -52.92
C THR A 4 5.84 -8.81 -52.51
N ILE A 5 4.85 -8.01 -52.14
CA ILE A 5 5.04 -6.69 -51.54
C ILE A 5 5.22 -6.94 -50.04
N ALA A 6 6.44 -6.78 -49.55
CA ALA A 6 6.73 -6.74 -48.13
C ALA A 6 6.36 -5.35 -47.59
N LEU A 7 5.31 -5.28 -46.78
CA LEU A 7 4.94 -4.08 -46.05
C LEU A 7 5.88 -3.98 -44.82
N ILE A 8 6.87 -3.12 -44.89
CA ILE A 8 7.69 -2.76 -43.76
C ILE A 8 6.86 -1.78 -42.92
N VAL A 9 6.24 -2.29 -41.84
CA VAL A 9 5.69 -1.45 -40.78
C VAL A 9 6.86 -1.01 -39.92
N THR A 10 7.33 0.20 -40.14
CA THR A 10 8.20 0.88 -39.17
C THR A 10 7.37 1.25 -37.97
N LEU A 11 7.45 0.44 -36.91
CA LEU A 11 7.05 0.87 -35.55
C LEU A 11 8.01 2.00 -35.16
N THR A 12 7.56 3.23 -35.33
CA THR A 12 8.14 4.34 -34.58
C THR A 12 7.71 4.15 -33.16
N ALA A 13 8.61 3.69 -32.29
CA ALA A 13 8.44 3.83 -30.85
C ALA A 13 8.29 5.34 -30.59
N SER A 14 7.07 5.76 -30.30
CA SER A 14 6.82 7.07 -29.73
C SER A 14 7.53 7.03 -28.37
N ALA A 15 8.58 7.81 -28.21
CA ALA A 15 9.13 8.07 -26.90
C ALA A 15 7.96 8.63 -26.06
N ALA A 16 7.61 7.94 -24.98
CA ALA A 16 6.65 8.46 -24.02
C ALA A 16 7.16 9.86 -23.61
N ALA A 17 6.34 10.88 -23.85
CA ALA A 17 6.67 12.22 -23.39
C ALA A 17 6.71 12.12 -21.86
N ALA A 18 7.85 12.53 -21.28
CA ALA A 18 7.97 12.59 -19.81
C ALA A 18 6.77 13.36 -19.24
N ALA A 19 6.16 12.81 -18.20
CA ALA A 19 5.06 13.47 -17.50
C ALA A 19 5.46 14.91 -17.16
N PRO A 20 4.56 15.90 -17.27
CA PRO A 20 4.90 17.28 -16.99
C PRO A 20 5.35 17.40 -15.51
N ALA A 21 6.50 18.05 -15.29
CA ALA A 21 7.04 18.23 -13.95
C ALA A 21 6.01 18.96 -13.05
N MET A 22 5.60 18.31 -11.97
CA MET A 22 4.53 18.79 -11.05
C MET A 22 4.98 19.93 -10.14
N GLY A 23 6.25 20.24 -10.05
CA GLY A 23 6.85 21.10 -9.03
C GLY A 23 7.30 20.29 -7.81
N ASP A 24 8.10 20.92 -6.96
CA ASP A 24 8.63 20.31 -5.74
C ASP A 24 7.73 20.69 -4.55
N TYR A 25 7.15 19.69 -3.90
CA TYR A 25 6.29 19.78 -2.72
C TYR A 25 6.87 19.00 -1.53
N SER A 26 8.16 18.65 -1.58
CA SER A 26 8.84 17.90 -0.51
C SER A 26 8.86 18.61 0.84
N ASP A 27 8.67 19.93 0.84
CA ASP A 27 8.56 20.75 2.06
C ASP A 27 7.26 20.52 2.84
N LEU A 28 6.27 19.83 2.26
CA LEU A 28 5.07 19.37 2.97
C LEU A 28 5.40 18.26 3.98
N GLY A 29 6.48 17.52 3.81
CA GLY A 29 7.07 16.67 4.84
C GLY A 29 6.51 15.25 4.91
N TYR A 30 5.71 14.80 3.94
CA TYR A 30 5.23 13.41 3.87
C TYR A 30 6.35 12.46 3.48
N GLN A 31 6.38 11.26 4.10
CA GLN A 31 7.42 10.26 3.87
C GLN A 31 6.89 8.97 3.24
N VAL A 32 5.69 8.54 3.66
CA VAL A 32 5.06 7.32 3.16
C VAL A 32 3.63 7.63 2.72
N TYR A 33 3.38 7.43 1.43
CA TYR A 33 2.06 7.66 0.83
C TYR A 33 1.45 6.35 0.37
N SER A 34 0.21 6.08 0.76
CA SER A 34 -0.60 4.95 0.28
C SER A 34 -1.83 5.45 -0.45
N CYS A 35 -2.12 4.88 -1.62
CA CYS A 35 -3.29 5.20 -2.41
C CYS A 35 -4.28 4.04 -2.38
N PHE A 36 -5.50 4.29 -1.93
CA PHE A 36 -6.63 3.36 -1.98
C PHE A 36 -7.62 3.86 -3.02
N GLY A 37 -7.86 3.07 -4.05
CA GLY A 37 -8.73 3.56 -5.11
C GLY A 37 -9.13 2.51 -6.14
N ASP A 38 -9.94 2.97 -7.07
CA ASP A 38 -10.43 2.18 -8.19
C ASP A 38 -9.54 2.29 -9.44
N SER A 39 -10.13 2.08 -10.61
CA SER A 39 -9.44 2.13 -11.91
C SER A 39 -8.76 3.48 -12.20
N ILE A 40 -9.28 4.58 -11.68
CA ILE A 40 -8.69 5.92 -11.87
C ILE A 40 -7.35 5.99 -11.15
N SER A 41 -7.31 5.59 -9.89
CA SER A 41 -6.08 5.54 -9.11
C SER A 41 -5.09 4.49 -9.62
N ALA A 42 -5.61 3.37 -10.14
CA ALA A 42 -4.80 2.33 -10.76
C ALA A 42 -4.20 2.75 -12.12
N GLY A 43 -4.58 3.91 -12.67
CA GLY A 43 -4.07 4.42 -13.94
C GLY A 43 -4.62 3.73 -15.18
N PHE A 44 -5.85 3.20 -15.10
CA PHE A 44 -6.50 2.56 -16.25
C PHE A 44 -6.53 3.51 -17.46
N GLY A 45 -6.19 2.98 -18.65
CA GLY A 45 -6.14 3.74 -19.88
C GLY A 45 -4.79 4.41 -20.18
N LEU A 46 -3.86 4.47 -19.21
CA LEU A 46 -2.48 4.92 -19.43
C LEU A 46 -1.63 3.86 -20.13
N ALA A 47 -0.53 4.29 -20.76
CA ALA A 47 0.25 3.46 -21.67
C ALA A 47 0.89 2.23 -21.03
N ASP A 48 1.24 2.30 -19.76
CA ASP A 48 1.88 1.21 -19.01
C ASP A 48 0.93 0.45 -18.05
N TYR A 49 -0.38 0.79 -18.09
CA TYR A 49 -1.40 0.02 -17.39
C TYR A 49 -1.54 -1.38 -17.98
N VAL A 50 -1.49 -2.41 -17.13
CA VAL A 50 -1.71 -3.80 -17.52
C VAL A 50 -2.91 -4.36 -16.76
N SER A 51 -3.95 -4.73 -17.50
CA SER A 51 -5.16 -5.32 -16.92
C SER A 51 -4.84 -6.63 -16.21
N GLY A 52 -5.33 -6.77 -14.97
CA GLY A 52 -5.13 -7.95 -14.15
C GLY A 52 -3.85 -7.90 -13.28
N GLU A 53 -2.95 -6.96 -13.48
CA GLU A 53 -1.85 -6.72 -12.55
C GLU A 53 -2.32 -5.88 -11.36
N LYS A 54 -2.18 -6.45 -10.17
CA LYS A 54 -2.57 -5.80 -8.91
C LYS A 54 -1.45 -4.92 -8.39
N TRP A 55 -1.82 -3.83 -7.70
CA TRP A 55 -0.93 -3.00 -6.89
C TRP A 55 0.23 -2.38 -7.67
N ARG A 56 0.07 -2.21 -8.97
CA ARG A 56 1.10 -1.68 -9.86
C ARG A 56 1.24 -0.17 -9.70
N HIS A 57 2.46 0.31 -9.79
CA HIS A 57 2.77 1.71 -10.03
C HIS A 57 2.68 1.99 -11.53
N VAL A 58 1.66 2.72 -11.94
CA VAL A 58 1.45 3.10 -13.34
C VAL A 58 1.97 4.51 -13.55
N GLU A 59 3.03 4.65 -14.35
CA GLU A 59 3.63 5.95 -14.63
C GLU A 59 2.60 6.88 -15.29
N GLY A 60 2.58 8.14 -14.88
CA GLY A 60 1.59 9.10 -15.35
C GLY A 60 0.23 9.02 -14.64
N SER A 61 0.00 8.05 -13.75
CA SER A 61 -1.17 8.09 -12.87
C SER A 61 -1.04 9.20 -11.82
N TYR A 62 -2.16 9.79 -11.39
CA TYR A 62 -2.10 10.89 -10.43
C TYR A 62 -1.41 10.52 -9.11
N PRO A 63 -1.59 9.30 -8.56
CA PRO A 63 -0.92 8.98 -7.30
C PRO A 63 0.60 8.91 -7.43
N VAL A 64 1.12 8.37 -8.55
CA VAL A 64 2.57 8.33 -8.81
C VAL A 64 3.11 9.74 -8.95
N MET A 65 2.44 10.62 -9.73
CA MET A 65 2.84 12.02 -9.85
C MET A 65 2.82 12.77 -8.51
N VAL A 66 1.87 12.47 -7.62
CA VAL A 66 1.83 13.04 -6.26
C VAL A 66 3.00 12.53 -5.42
N ALA A 67 3.27 11.23 -5.47
CA ALA A 67 4.40 10.62 -4.76
C ALA A 67 5.73 11.25 -5.15
N ASP A 68 5.95 11.43 -6.45
CA ASP A 68 7.16 12.08 -7.01
C ASP A 68 7.28 13.54 -6.56
N ALA A 69 6.19 14.31 -6.67
CA ALA A 69 6.19 15.73 -6.29
C ALA A 69 6.40 15.97 -4.79
N LEU A 70 5.90 15.07 -3.94
CA LEU A 70 6.12 15.07 -2.49
C LEU A 70 7.52 14.55 -2.12
N GLY A 71 8.21 13.86 -3.02
CA GLY A 71 9.49 13.22 -2.75
C GLY A 71 9.39 12.17 -1.64
N VAL A 72 8.24 11.46 -1.55
CA VAL A 72 8.04 10.41 -0.55
C VAL A 72 9.08 9.31 -0.70
N LYS A 73 9.42 8.67 0.39
CA LYS A 73 10.40 7.57 0.40
C LYS A 73 9.76 6.22 0.10
N GLN A 74 8.46 6.13 0.28
CA GLN A 74 7.70 4.94 -0.03
C GLN A 74 6.32 5.34 -0.55
N TYR A 75 5.92 4.74 -1.67
CA TYR A 75 4.57 4.81 -2.22
C TYR A 75 3.99 3.41 -2.31
N ASN A 76 2.78 3.21 -1.79
CA ASN A 76 2.05 1.96 -1.86
C ASN A 76 0.77 2.17 -2.68
N SER A 77 0.61 1.39 -3.75
CA SER A 77 -0.62 1.36 -4.53
C SER A 77 -1.53 0.25 -3.99
N PHE A 78 -2.68 0.61 -3.44
CA PHE A 78 -3.78 -0.29 -3.07
C PHE A 78 -5.00 0.01 -3.94
N SER A 79 -4.76 0.16 -5.23
CA SER A 79 -5.79 0.55 -6.19
C SER A 79 -6.01 -0.56 -7.20
N LEU A 80 -7.29 -0.86 -7.47
CA LEU A 80 -7.68 -1.92 -8.39
C LEU A 80 -8.88 -1.49 -9.23
N SER A 81 -8.81 -1.76 -10.54
CA SER A 81 -9.91 -1.46 -11.45
C SER A 81 -11.21 -2.16 -11.01
N GLY A 82 -12.28 -1.40 -10.88
CA GLY A 82 -13.58 -1.89 -10.45
C GLY A 82 -13.79 -1.93 -8.92
N MET A 83 -12.80 -1.56 -8.11
CA MET A 83 -12.91 -1.55 -6.65
C MET A 83 -14.06 -0.64 -6.19
N ARG A 84 -14.88 -1.15 -5.26
CA ARG A 84 -15.97 -0.44 -4.59
C ARG A 84 -15.63 -0.26 -3.11
N THR A 85 -16.41 0.56 -2.43
CA THR A 85 -16.25 0.75 -0.99
C THR A 85 -16.50 -0.53 -0.19
N VAL A 86 -17.41 -1.38 -0.64
CA VAL A 86 -17.72 -2.65 0.04
C VAL A 86 -16.52 -3.58 0.14
N GLU A 87 -15.67 -3.67 -0.89
CA GLU A 87 -14.45 -4.49 -0.85
C GLU A 87 -13.43 -3.94 0.13
N VAL A 88 -13.21 -2.63 0.13
CA VAL A 88 -12.26 -2.01 1.08
C VAL A 88 -12.74 -2.18 2.51
N ARG A 89 -14.04 -1.98 2.77
CA ARG A 89 -14.64 -2.23 4.08
C ARG A 89 -14.43 -3.68 4.53
N MET A 90 -14.69 -4.66 3.67
CA MET A 90 -14.46 -6.08 3.98
C MET A 90 -13.00 -6.40 4.33
N ILE A 91 -12.06 -5.73 3.67
CA ILE A 91 -10.65 -5.91 3.95
C ILE A 91 -10.30 -5.29 5.31
N LEU A 92 -10.87 -4.16 5.66
CA LEU A 92 -10.54 -3.44 6.89
C LEU A 92 -11.31 -3.96 8.10
N GLU A 93 -12.61 -4.15 7.99
CA GLU A 93 -13.50 -4.59 9.06
C GLU A 93 -13.59 -6.12 9.11
N ALA A 94 -12.97 -6.75 10.12
CA ALA A 94 -12.81 -8.19 10.20
C ALA A 94 -14.14 -8.97 10.25
N ASP A 95 -15.16 -8.43 10.92
CA ASP A 95 -16.44 -9.09 11.15
C ASP A 95 -17.48 -8.81 10.04
N TYR A 96 -17.15 -7.92 9.10
CA TYR A 96 -18.02 -7.61 7.97
C TYR A 96 -18.04 -8.71 6.89
N TYR A 97 -17.09 -9.63 6.98
CA TYR A 97 -17.01 -10.80 6.14
C TYR A 97 -18.08 -11.82 6.56
N GLY A 98 -19.20 -11.76 5.96
CA GLY A 98 -20.31 -12.67 6.15
C GLY A 98 -21.05 -12.85 4.82
N ASP A 99 -22.25 -13.36 4.84
CA ASP A 99 -23.11 -13.78 3.73
C ASP A 99 -23.32 -12.75 2.58
N LYS A 100 -22.62 -11.61 2.60
CA LYS A 100 -22.81 -10.48 1.67
C LYS A 100 -21.79 -10.41 0.53
N VAL A 101 -20.79 -11.28 0.53
CA VAL A 101 -19.77 -11.26 -0.52
C VAL A 101 -20.21 -12.16 -1.64
N THR A 102 -20.80 -11.56 -2.63
CA THR A 102 -21.06 -12.23 -3.88
C THR A 102 -19.77 -12.37 -4.68
N ASN A 103 -19.63 -13.51 -5.31
CA ASN A 103 -18.38 -14.06 -5.86
C ASN A 103 -17.66 -13.19 -6.91
N HIS A 104 -18.30 -12.17 -7.52
CA HIS A 104 -17.78 -11.54 -8.72
C HIS A 104 -16.69 -10.49 -8.47
N VAL A 105 -16.74 -9.72 -7.40
CA VAL A 105 -15.76 -8.64 -7.18
C VAL A 105 -14.53 -9.15 -6.44
N MET A 106 -14.69 -10.13 -5.58
CA MET A 106 -13.56 -10.84 -4.95
C MET A 106 -12.66 -11.54 -5.98
N TYR A 107 -13.15 -11.82 -7.18
CA TYR A 107 -12.37 -12.38 -8.29
C TYR A 107 -11.11 -11.58 -8.61
N TYR A 108 -11.15 -10.27 -8.44
CA TYR A 108 -10.00 -9.40 -8.71
C TYR A 108 -9.01 -9.31 -7.56
N PHE A 109 -9.43 -9.62 -6.32
CA PHE A 109 -8.58 -9.53 -5.13
C PHE A 109 -7.81 -10.80 -4.82
N VAL A 110 -8.27 -11.96 -5.28
CA VAL A 110 -7.71 -13.26 -4.92
C VAL A 110 -7.16 -13.95 -6.15
N GLU A 111 -5.86 -14.22 -6.18
CA GLU A 111 -5.19 -14.91 -7.29
C GLU A 111 -5.60 -16.39 -7.42
N ASP A 112 -6.31 -16.93 -6.44
CA ASP A 112 -6.65 -18.36 -6.37
C ASP A 112 -8.16 -18.58 -6.45
N THR A 113 -8.57 -19.58 -7.18
CA THR A 113 -9.98 -19.98 -7.37
C THR A 113 -10.66 -20.47 -6.08
N ASP A 114 -9.89 -20.69 -5.04
CA ASP A 114 -10.38 -21.04 -3.72
C ASP A 114 -10.42 -19.81 -2.82
N HIS A 115 -11.43 -18.97 -2.92
CA HIS A 115 -11.70 -17.78 -2.09
C HIS A 115 -11.68 -18.12 -0.59
N THR A 116 -10.52 -18.45 -0.05
CA THR A 116 -10.35 -18.89 1.31
C THR A 116 -10.25 -17.69 2.26
N ALA A 117 -10.72 -17.86 3.48
CA ALA A 117 -10.53 -16.89 4.55
C ALA A 117 -9.04 -16.48 4.72
N GLU A 118 -8.11 -17.39 4.37
CA GLU A 118 -6.66 -17.16 4.43
C GLU A 118 -6.20 -16.11 3.41
N CYS A 119 -6.74 -16.11 2.19
CA CYS A 119 -6.40 -15.11 1.18
C CYS A 119 -6.83 -13.71 1.61
N ILE A 120 -8.04 -13.59 2.17
CA ILE A 120 -8.57 -12.32 2.66
C ILE A 120 -7.77 -11.80 3.86
N GLU A 121 -7.38 -12.67 4.77
CA GLU A 121 -6.51 -12.29 5.89
C GLU A 121 -5.14 -11.77 5.42
N LYS A 122 -4.60 -12.31 4.34
CA LYS A 122 -3.37 -11.79 3.73
C LYS A 122 -3.55 -10.37 3.20
N GLU A 123 -4.62 -10.13 2.41
CA GLU A 123 -4.94 -8.80 1.88
C GLU A 123 -5.25 -7.82 3.02
N ARG A 124 -6.05 -8.25 4.01
CA ARG A 124 -6.36 -7.46 5.21
C ARG A 124 -5.10 -7.01 5.93
N LYS A 125 -4.18 -7.94 6.18
CA LYS A 125 -2.91 -7.61 6.82
C LYS A 125 -2.13 -6.58 6.02
N MET A 126 -2.02 -6.75 4.72
CA MET A 126 -1.31 -5.85 3.81
C MET A 126 -1.90 -4.43 3.85
N PHE A 127 -3.22 -4.29 3.73
CA PHE A 127 -3.91 -2.99 3.78
C PHE A 127 -3.75 -2.32 5.16
N ARG A 128 -3.98 -3.06 6.24
CA ARG A 128 -3.84 -2.53 7.61
C ARG A 128 -2.40 -2.12 7.93
N ASP A 129 -1.42 -2.88 7.49
CA ASP A 129 -0.01 -2.53 7.65
C ASP A 129 0.36 -1.32 6.78
N GLY A 130 -0.18 -1.20 5.57
CA GLY A 130 -0.04 -0.02 4.72
C GLY A 130 -0.55 1.24 5.41
N ILE A 131 -1.75 1.19 6.01
CA ILE A 131 -2.33 2.31 6.77
C ILE A 131 -1.45 2.68 7.98
N ARG A 132 -1.05 1.70 8.80
CA ARG A 132 -0.22 1.94 9.99
C ARG A 132 1.11 2.59 9.70
N ASN A 133 1.68 2.31 8.53
CA ASN A 133 3.00 2.77 8.15
C ASN A 133 3.00 3.99 7.23
N SER A 134 1.84 4.56 6.91
CA SER A 134 1.70 5.74 6.08
C SER A 134 1.49 7.00 6.92
N ASP A 135 1.92 8.14 6.43
CA ASP A 135 1.56 9.46 6.94
C ASP A 135 0.61 10.23 6.01
N LEU A 136 0.38 9.68 4.83
CA LEU A 136 -0.61 10.16 3.87
C LEU A 136 -1.36 9.00 3.22
N ILE A 137 -2.68 9.13 3.15
CA ILE A 137 -3.53 8.27 2.33
C ILE A 137 -4.33 9.12 1.36
N SER A 138 -4.46 8.69 0.09
CA SER A 138 -5.54 9.15 -0.77
C SER A 138 -6.63 8.09 -0.89
N LEU A 139 -7.88 8.54 -0.81
CA LEU A 139 -9.06 7.72 -1.04
C LEU A 139 -9.77 8.19 -2.31
N GLN A 140 -9.89 7.28 -3.29
CA GLN A 140 -10.64 7.52 -4.52
C GLN A 140 -11.49 6.29 -4.79
N LEU A 141 -12.62 6.19 -4.07
CA LEU A 141 -13.55 5.05 -4.05
C LEU A 141 -14.98 5.56 -4.14
N GLY A 142 -15.90 4.73 -4.63
CA GLY A 142 -17.34 5.00 -4.59
C GLY A 142 -17.99 5.25 -5.95
N PHE A 143 -17.22 5.62 -6.98
CA PHE A 143 -17.75 5.77 -8.33
C PHE A 143 -18.44 4.48 -8.79
N ASN A 144 -17.78 3.34 -8.61
CA ASN A 144 -18.29 2.04 -9.02
C ASN A 144 -19.51 1.58 -8.19
N ASP A 145 -19.63 2.02 -6.94
CA ASP A 145 -20.76 1.70 -6.07
C ASP A 145 -22.09 2.16 -6.68
N VAL A 146 -22.15 3.41 -7.10
CA VAL A 146 -23.37 4.00 -7.69
C VAL A 146 -23.54 3.60 -9.15
N TRP A 147 -22.46 3.68 -9.92
CA TRP A 147 -22.50 3.48 -11.36
C TRP A 147 -22.86 2.05 -11.75
N PHE A 148 -22.21 1.05 -11.15
CA PHE A 148 -22.51 -0.36 -11.43
C PHE A 148 -23.93 -0.74 -11.00
N THR A 149 -24.41 -0.17 -9.89
CA THR A 149 -25.79 -0.40 -9.45
C THR A 149 -26.81 0.13 -10.46
N MET A 150 -26.63 1.34 -10.95
CA MET A 150 -27.56 1.92 -11.93
C MET A 150 -27.54 1.18 -13.26
N LEU A 151 -26.35 0.82 -13.75
CA LEU A 151 -26.19 0.08 -14.99
C LEU A 151 -26.76 -1.33 -14.90
N GLY A 152 -26.49 -2.03 -13.80
CA GLY A 152 -27.02 -3.37 -13.56
C GLY A 152 -28.54 -3.36 -13.40
N THR A 153 -29.08 -2.38 -12.68
CA THR A 153 -30.53 -2.19 -12.58
C THR A 153 -31.16 -1.99 -13.96
N ALA A 154 -30.53 -1.16 -14.81
CA ALA A 154 -31.02 -0.98 -16.17
C ALA A 154 -31.02 -2.29 -16.98
N GLN A 155 -29.97 -3.08 -16.86
CA GLN A 155 -29.87 -4.38 -17.54
C GLN A 155 -30.92 -5.39 -17.02
N MET A 156 -31.14 -5.49 -15.70
CA MET A 156 -32.19 -6.32 -15.11
C MET A 156 -33.56 -5.94 -15.67
N LEU A 157 -33.91 -4.66 -15.62
CA LEU A 157 -35.17 -4.15 -16.12
C LEU A 157 -35.32 -4.35 -17.64
N GLY A 158 -34.22 -4.20 -18.41
CA GLY A 158 -34.19 -4.46 -19.86
C GLY A 158 -34.44 -5.93 -20.19
N ARG A 159 -34.11 -6.86 -19.32
CA ARG A 159 -34.41 -8.29 -19.43
C ARG A 159 -35.81 -8.65 -18.89
N GLY A 160 -36.56 -7.69 -18.35
CA GLY A 160 -37.84 -7.90 -17.71
C GLY A 160 -37.74 -8.49 -16.29
N GLU A 161 -36.60 -8.41 -15.67
CA GLU A 161 -36.33 -8.81 -14.30
C GLU A 161 -36.77 -7.71 -13.32
N VAL A 162 -36.92 -8.08 -12.04
CA VAL A 162 -37.31 -7.15 -10.97
C VAL A 162 -36.04 -6.75 -10.22
N TYR A 163 -35.86 -5.46 -9.98
CA TYR A 163 -34.79 -4.97 -9.11
C TYR A 163 -35.01 -5.47 -7.66
N THR A 164 -34.03 -6.12 -7.10
CA THR A 164 -34.08 -6.78 -5.79
C THR A 164 -33.18 -6.13 -4.76
N GLY A 165 -32.16 -5.40 -5.19
CA GLY A 165 -31.23 -4.70 -4.31
C GLY A 165 -29.96 -4.23 -5.01
N VAL A 166 -29.11 -3.53 -4.27
CA VAL A 166 -27.84 -2.98 -4.77
C VAL A 166 -26.91 -4.11 -5.22
N ASP A 167 -26.73 -5.12 -4.38
CA ASP A 167 -25.80 -6.23 -4.64
C ASP A 167 -26.20 -7.01 -5.90
N ASP A 168 -27.49 -7.38 -6.02
CA ASP A 168 -27.99 -8.09 -7.20
C ASP A 168 -27.84 -7.28 -8.50
N ALA A 169 -28.01 -5.95 -8.42
CA ALA A 169 -27.80 -5.07 -9.57
C ALA A 169 -26.33 -4.98 -9.97
N GLN A 170 -25.43 -4.87 -9.01
CA GLN A 170 -23.99 -4.85 -9.27
C GLN A 170 -23.50 -6.17 -9.85
N ASP A 171 -24.01 -7.30 -9.36
CA ASP A 171 -23.73 -8.62 -9.91
C ASP A 171 -24.26 -8.75 -11.34
N ALA A 172 -25.44 -8.25 -11.63
CA ALA A 172 -26.01 -8.28 -12.98
C ALA A 172 -25.15 -7.50 -14.00
N PHE A 173 -24.49 -6.41 -13.57
CA PHE A 173 -23.54 -5.69 -14.41
C PHE A 173 -22.22 -6.45 -14.55
N ALA A 174 -21.67 -6.98 -13.47
CA ALA A 174 -20.46 -7.79 -13.46
C ALA A 174 -20.58 -9.02 -14.37
N ASP A 175 -21.70 -9.76 -14.30
CA ASP A 175 -22.00 -10.87 -15.20
C ASP A 175 -21.97 -10.47 -16.68
N SER A 176 -22.46 -9.27 -17.00
CA SER A 176 -22.40 -8.75 -18.37
C SER A 176 -20.96 -8.41 -18.80
N VAL A 177 -20.15 -7.89 -17.89
CA VAL A 177 -18.74 -7.62 -18.16
C VAL A 177 -17.98 -8.92 -18.44
N ASP A 178 -18.24 -9.96 -17.66
CA ASP A 178 -17.61 -11.28 -17.86
C ASP A 178 -17.99 -11.91 -19.20
N GLN A 179 -19.23 -11.75 -19.61
CA GLN A 179 -19.74 -12.34 -20.85
C GLN A 179 -19.34 -11.58 -22.12
N LEU A 180 -19.27 -10.26 -22.05
CA LEU A 180 -19.17 -9.38 -23.22
C LEU A 180 -17.86 -8.59 -23.30
N GLY A 181 -17.11 -8.50 -22.21
CA GLY A 181 -16.05 -7.53 -21.99
C GLY A 181 -16.58 -6.15 -21.58
N PHE A 182 -15.78 -5.40 -20.81
CA PHE A 182 -16.22 -4.15 -20.17
C PHE A 182 -16.81 -3.12 -21.15
N GLY A 183 -16.13 -2.79 -22.22
CA GLY A 183 -16.58 -1.75 -23.17
C GLY A 183 -17.94 -2.07 -23.79
N LYS A 184 -18.18 -3.33 -24.16
CA LYS A 184 -19.47 -3.74 -24.73
C LYS A 184 -20.58 -3.81 -23.68
N ALA A 185 -20.29 -4.37 -22.49
CA ALA A 185 -21.24 -4.41 -21.38
C ALA A 185 -21.68 -3.00 -20.96
N LEU A 186 -20.74 -2.09 -20.88
CA LEU A 186 -20.98 -0.68 -20.57
C LEU A 186 -21.88 -0.02 -21.61
N LYS A 187 -21.56 -0.19 -22.89
CA LYS A 187 -22.36 0.37 -23.98
C LYS A 187 -23.80 -0.17 -23.96
N ASP A 188 -23.95 -1.49 -23.85
CA ASP A 188 -25.27 -2.13 -23.85
C ASP A 188 -26.10 -1.68 -22.61
N ALA A 189 -25.46 -1.49 -21.46
CA ALA A 189 -26.10 -1.00 -20.25
C ALA A 189 -26.52 0.48 -20.38
N ILE A 190 -25.69 1.34 -20.96
CA ILE A 190 -26.02 2.75 -21.23
C ILE A 190 -27.17 2.87 -22.22
N ASP A 191 -27.14 2.14 -23.34
CA ASP A 191 -28.22 2.14 -24.33
C ASP A 191 -29.54 1.68 -23.69
N THR A 192 -29.48 0.71 -22.79
CA THR A 192 -30.64 0.24 -22.01
C THR A 192 -31.12 1.29 -21.01
N LEU A 193 -30.20 1.92 -20.28
CA LEU A 193 -30.50 3.01 -19.33
C LEU A 193 -31.20 4.18 -20.04
N GLU A 194 -30.69 4.63 -21.19
CA GLU A 194 -31.32 5.69 -21.98
C GLU A 194 -32.74 5.34 -22.40
N THR A 195 -32.98 4.07 -22.76
CA THR A 195 -34.31 3.58 -23.11
C THR A 195 -35.24 3.61 -21.88
N ILE A 196 -34.79 3.13 -20.74
CA ILE A 196 -35.56 3.01 -19.49
C ILE A 196 -35.88 4.38 -18.90
N VAL A 197 -34.93 5.30 -18.89
CA VAL A 197 -35.16 6.68 -18.41
C VAL A 197 -36.25 7.40 -19.19
N GLY A 198 -36.48 7.00 -20.44
CA GLY A 198 -37.60 7.44 -21.26
C GLY A 198 -38.98 6.85 -20.86
N LEU A 199 -39.01 5.82 -20.00
CA LEU A 199 -40.22 5.11 -19.58
C LEU A 199 -40.65 5.53 -18.18
N PRO A 200 -41.77 6.26 -18.02
CA PRO A 200 -42.22 6.77 -16.71
C PRO A 200 -42.45 5.69 -15.65
N THR A 201 -42.70 4.45 -16.07
CA THR A 201 -42.98 3.32 -15.17
C THR A 201 -41.71 2.68 -14.57
N LEU A 202 -40.58 2.79 -15.24
CA LEU A 202 -39.30 2.16 -14.83
C LEU A 202 -38.31 3.15 -14.22
N LEU A 203 -38.40 4.42 -14.60
CA LEU A 203 -37.54 5.48 -14.07
C LEU A 203 -37.48 5.54 -12.54
N PRO A 204 -38.60 5.37 -11.78
CA PRO A 204 -38.54 5.37 -10.32
C PRO A 204 -37.63 4.28 -9.75
N THR A 205 -37.54 3.13 -10.40
CA THR A 205 -36.67 2.02 -9.96
C THR A 205 -35.18 2.37 -10.14
N ILE A 206 -34.80 3.01 -11.25
CA ILE A 206 -33.42 3.49 -11.47
C ILE A 206 -33.06 4.56 -10.41
N ILE A 207 -33.95 5.51 -10.13
CA ILE A 207 -33.72 6.52 -9.10
C ILE A 207 -33.56 5.84 -7.73
N LEU A 208 -34.44 4.88 -7.40
CA LEU A 208 -34.36 4.15 -6.13
C LEU A 208 -33.03 3.40 -6.00
N SER A 209 -32.56 2.72 -7.05
CA SER A 209 -31.30 1.99 -7.02
C SER A 209 -30.11 2.92 -6.79
N GLY A 210 -30.05 4.09 -7.42
CA GLY A 210 -29.03 5.11 -7.18
C GLY A 210 -29.05 5.66 -5.75
N VAL A 211 -30.25 5.91 -5.19
CA VAL A 211 -30.38 6.36 -3.79
C VAL A 211 -29.88 5.29 -2.82
N GLN A 212 -30.24 4.02 -3.03
CA GLN A 212 -29.79 2.93 -2.15
C GLN A 212 -28.28 2.67 -2.28
N ALA A 213 -27.73 2.75 -3.48
CA ALA A 213 -26.30 2.62 -3.70
C ALA A 213 -25.50 3.72 -2.99
N LYS A 214 -25.97 4.98 -3.02
CA LYS A 214 -25.36 6.08 -2.26
C LYS A 214 -25.47 5.88 -0.76
N GLN A 215 -26.59 5.38 -0.26
CA GLN A 215 -26.75 5.08 1.16
C GLN A 215 -25.70 4.04 1.61
N GLN A 216 -25.54 2.96 0.86
CA GLN A 216 -24.55 1.93 1.12
C GLN A 216 -23.11 2.49 0.99
N TYR A 217 -22.86 3.32 0.00
CA TYR A 217 -21.58 4.01 -0.17
C TYR A 217 -21.24 4.87 1.06
N PHE A 218 -22.17 5.69 1.57
CA PHE A 218 -21.92 6.53 2.74
C PHE A 218 -21.59 5.68 3.98
N GLU A 219 -22.37 4.64 4.25
CA GLU A 219 -22.14 3.73 5.38
C GLU A 219 -20.77 3.01 5.28
N ASN A 220 -20.41 2.56 4.08
CA ASN A 220 -19.11 1.92 3.87
C ASN A 220 -17.95 2.90 4.00
N TYR A 221 -18.09 4.10 3.42
CA TYR A 221 -17.01 5.10 3.40
C TYR A 221 -16.72 5.62 4.82
N GLU A 222 -17.74 5.88 5.62
CA GLU A 222 -17.63 6.26 7.03
C GLU A 222 -16.85 5.17 7.81
N THR A 223 -17.28 3.91 7.67
CA THR A 223 -16.59 2.78 8.32
C THR A 223 -15.12 2.67 7.88
N ILE A 224 -14.83 2.88 6.59
CA ILE A 224 -13.45 2.85 6.08
C ILE A 224 -12.61 3.95 6.74
N VAL A 225 -13.14 5.16 6.85
CA VAL A 225 -12.46 6.29 7.49
C VAL A 225 -12.22 6.03 8.98
N ASP A 226 -13.21 5.51 9.69
CA ASP A 226 -13.10 5.13 11.10
C ASP A 226 -12.02 4.05 11.31
N GLU A 227 -12.03 2.99 10.51
CA GLU A 227 -11.01 1.92 10.57
C GLU A 227 -9.60 2.46 10.27
N ILE A 228 -9.47 3.40 9.33
CA ILE A 228 -8.18 4.04 9.04
C ILE A 228 -7.69 4.81 10.26
N TYR A 229 -8.53 5.62 10.90
CA TYR A 229 -8.14 6.40 12.08
C TYR A 229 -7.95 5.53 13.32
N GLU A 230 -8.66 4.40 13.45
CA GLU A 230 -8.38 3.41 14.51
C GLU A 230 -6.98 2.80 14.35
N LEU A 231 -6.56 2.54 13.11
CA LEU A 231 -5.25 1.97 12.80
C LEU A 231 -4.11 2.98 12.91
N ASN A 232 -4.38 4.25 12.57
CA ASN A 232 -3.40 5.33 12.54
C ASN A 232 -4.08 6.69 12.78
N PRO A 233 -4.22 7.13 14.03
CA PRO A 233 -4.94 8.37 14.38
C PRO A 233 -4.32 9.67 13.84
N ASP A 234 -3.04 9.65 13.52
CA ASP A 234 -2.28 10.83 13.09
C ASP A 234 -2.19 10.96 11.56
N ILE A 235 -2.80 10.03 10.82
CA ILE A 235 -2.68 9.97 9.36
C ILE A 235 -3.44 11.12 8.69
N THR A 236 -2.87 11.65 7.60
CA THR A 236 -3.59 12.57 6.72
C THR A 236 -4.35 11.79 5.66
N ILE A 237 -5.66 12.04 5.52
CA ILE A 237 -6.50 11.47 4.46
C ILE A 237 -6.82 12.56 3.44
N ALA A 238 -6.50 12.31 2.16
CA ALA A 238 -6.91 13.11 1.02
C ALA A 238 -8.02 12.38 0.25
N ALA A 239 -9.26 12.78 0.44
CA ALA A 239 -10.41 12.20 -0.25
C ALA A 239 -10.61 12.87 -1.60
N ILE A 240 -10.37 12.12 -2.67
CA ILE A 240 -10.51 12.64 -4.04
C ILE A 240 -11.99 12.74 -4.39
N GLY A 241 -12.44 13.93 -4.73
CA GLY A 241 -13.82 14.18 -5.13
C GLY A 241 -14.19 13.52 -6.45
N TYR A 242 -15.48 13.60 -6.75
CA TYR A 242 -16.06 13.00 -7.95
C TYR A 242 -16.32 14.04 -9.01
N TYR A 243 -15.96 13.73 -10.24
CA TYR A 243 -16.36 14.46 -11.44
C TYR A 243 -17.41 13.64 -12.20
N ASN A 244 -18.25 14.28 -12.97
CA ASN A 244 -19.18 13.57 -13.85
C ASN A 244 -18.50 13.24 -15.19
N PRO A 245 -18.04 12.00 -15.42
CA PRO A 245 -17.34 11.63 -16.63
C PRO A 245 -18.26 11.61 -17.85
N VAL A 246 -19.56 11.46 -17.62
CA VAL A 246 -20.58 11.37 -18.68
C VAL A 246 -21.14 12.72 -19.10
N LYS A 247 -20.69 13.81 -18.49
CA LYS A 247 -21.12 15.18 -18.84
C LYS A 247 -20.83 15.51 -20.29
N THR A 248 -19.79 14.93 -20.85
CA THR A 248 -19.41 15.07 -22.27
C THR A 248 -20.14 14.11 -23.21
N LEU A 249 -20.70 13.01 -22.70
CA LEU A 249 -21.33 11.97 -23.50
C LEU A 249 -22.73 12.34 -24.00
N ARG A 250 -23.29 13.49 -23.64
CA ARG A 250 -24.64 13.90 -24.03
C ARG A 250 -25.68 12.79 -23.87
N LEU A 251 -25.70 12.14 -22.71
CA LEU A 251 -26.62 11.04 -22.37
C LEU A 251 -28.10 11.48 -22.24
N GLY A 252 -28.50 12.53 -22.94
CA GLY A 252 -29.88 12.96 -22.99
C GLY A 252 -30.49 13.25 -21.61
N ARG A 253 -31.52 12.48 -21.23
CA ARG A 253 -32.26 12.70 -19.97
C ARG A 253 -31.58 12.11 -18.73
N SER A 254 -30.69 11.13 -18.89
CA SER A 254 -29.99 10.48 -17.77
C SER A 254 -28.86 11.33 -17.20
N GLN A 255 -28.36 12.30 -17.94
CA GLN A 255 -27.27 13.18 -17.49
C GLN A 255 -27.58 13.91 -16.16
N GLY A 256 -28.79 14.43 -16.02
CA GLY A 256 -29.17 15.17 -14.82
C GLY A 256 -29.27 14.33 -13.55
N LEU A 257 -29.52 13.01 -13.65
CA LEU A 257 -29.51 12.09 -12.53
C LEU A 257 -28.09 11.87 -12.00
N LEU A 258 -27.13 11.65 -12.91
CA LEU A 258 -25.74 11.42 -12.56
C LEU A 258 -25.06 12.68 -11.98
N ASP A 259 -25.38 13.87 -12.51
CA ASP A 259 -24.89 15.14 -11.95
C ASP A 259 -25.32 15.31 -10.48
N LEU A 260 -26.58 14.93 -10.16
CA LEU A 260 -27.09 15.00 -8.78
C LEU A 260 -26.38 14.01 -7.85
N ASP A 261 -26.12 12.82 -8.32
CA ASP A 261 -25.52 11.75 -7.50
C ASP A 261 -24.07 12.09 -7.13
N PHE A 262 -23.24 12.49 -8.07
CA PHE A 262 -21.85 12.89 -7.79
C PHE A 262 -21.76 14.18 -6.95
N GLY A 263 -22.70 15.13 -7.14
CA GLY A 263 -22.79 16.31 -6.30
C GLY A 263 -23.01 15.96 -4.83
N GLN A 264 -23.96 15.03 -4.54
CA GLN A 264 -24.23 14.57 -3.17
C GLN A 264 -23.06 13.79 -2.56
N MET A 265 -22.34 13.00 -3.35
CA MET A 265 -21.13 12.31 -2.86
C MET A 265 -20.02 13.31 -2.50
N ASN A 266 -19.81 14.34 -3.31
CA ASN A 266 -18.88 15.43 -2.99
C ASN A 266 -19.28 16.21 -1.74
N ASP A 267 -20.57 16.49 -1.55
CA ASP A 267 -21.07 17.17 -0.36
C ASP A 267 -20.84 16.32 0.90
N TYR A 268 -21.03 15.01 0.82
CA TYR A 268 -20.72 14.09 1.90
C TYR A 268 -19.22 14.09 2.27
N LEU A 269 -18.31 14.10 1.29
CA LEU A 269 -16.87 14.21 1.60
C LEU A 269 -16.51 15.53 2.28
N LYS A 270 -17.20 16.63 1.95
CA LYS A 270 -17.04 17.93 2.63
C LYS A 270 -17.59 17.88 4.06
N GLU A 271 -18.65 17.10 4.33
CA GLU A 271 -19.15 16.88 5.68
C GLU A 271 -18.13 16.09 6.52
N LEU A 272 -17.54 15.03 5.99
CA LEU A 272 -16.46 14.28 6.66
C LEU A 272 -15.22 15.15 6.97
N GLU A 273 -14.89 16.12 6.10
CA GLU A 273 -13.81 17.09 6.35
C GLU A 273 -14.10 17.98 7.57
N LEU A 274 -15.37 18.27 7.85
CA LEU A 274 -15.75 19.04 9.04
C LEU A 274 -15.70 18.20 10.33
N ASP A 275 -15.87 16.90 10.22
CA ASP A 275 -15.96 15.99 11.37
C ASP A 275 -14.58 15.40 11.78
N HIS A 276 -13.59 15.43 10.89
CA HIS A 276 -12.27 14.84 11.09
C HIS A 276 -11.13 15.85 10.83
N GLU A 277 -10.26 16.06 11.82
CA GLU A 277 -9.20 17.10 11.78
C GLU A 277 -8.16 16.91 10.66
N ASN A 278 -7.83 15.66 10.30
CA ASN A 278 -6.81 15.30 9.30
C ASN A 278 -7.41 14.75 8.00
N PHE A 279 -8.68 14.99 7.75
CA PHE A 279 -9.37 14.62 6.53
C PHE A 279 -9.50 15.83 5.61
N TYR A 280 -9.13 15.70 4.35
CA TYR A 280 -9.12 16.80 3.38
C TYR A 280 -9.86 16.41 2.11
N TYR A 281 -10.94 17.11 1.81
CA TYR A 281 -11.65 16.97 0.54
C TYR A 281 -10.85 17.60 -0.60
N VAL A 282 -10.52 16.83 -1.62
CA VAL A 282 -9.81 17.28 -2.82
C VAL A 282 -10.82 17.62 -3.92
N PRO A 283 -11.07 18.90 -4.22
CA PRO A 283 -12.08 19.30 -5.20
C PRO A 283 -11.61 18.99 -6.63
N VAL A 284 -12.43 18.23 -7.36
CA VAL A 284 -12.18 17.86 -8.76
C VAL A 284 -13.37 18.19 -9.68
N GLU A 285 -14.19 19.14 -9.28
CA GLU A 285 -15.54 19.43 -9.79
C GLU A 285 -15.59 19.87 -11.26
N GLU A 286 -14.50 20.09 -11.95
CA GLU A 286 -14.49 20.44 -13.37
C GLU A 286 -13.42 19.65 -14.12
N THR A 287 -13.71 19.13 -15.29
CA THR A 287 -13.67 19.88 -16.51
C THR A 287 -13.99 19.09 -17.76
N GLU A 288 -14.77 19.65 -18.65
CA GLU A 288 -15.12 19.09 -19.96
C GLU A 288 -13.92 18.88 -20.91
N SER A 289 -12.79 19.56 -20.70
CA SER A 289 -11.64 19.50 -21.62
C SER A 289 -10.49 18.60 -21.17
N ARG A 290 -10.56 18.00 -19.98
CA ARG A 290 -9.47 17.20 -19.38
C ARG A 290 -9.74 15.70 -19.32
N PHE A 291 -11.00 15.34 -19.53
CA PHE A 291 -11.46 13.97 -19.62
C PHE A 291 -11.90 13.75 -21.06
N ASP A 292 -11.00 13.25 -21.90
CA ASP A 292 -11.34 12.98 -23.30
C ASP A 292 -12.01 11.60 -23.36
N VAL A 293 -13.32 11.59 -23.31
CA VAL A 293 -14.18 10.42 -23.42
C VAL A 293 -14.45 10.07 -24.91
N THR A 294 -13.53 10.39 -25.80
CA THR A 294 -13.78 10.37 -27.24
C THR A 294 -13.74 8.99 -27.87
N HIS A 295 -13.27 7.96 -27.18
CA HIS A 295 -13.17 6.62 -27.73
C HIS A 295 -13.85 5.59 -26.84
N ASP A 296 -14.85 4.91 -27.38
CA ASP A 296 -15.49 3.69 -26.85
C ASP A 296 -16.11 3.77 -25.45
N PHE A 297 -16.67 4.93 -25.05
CA PHE A 297 -17.27 5.16 -23.72
C PHE A 297 -16.29 5.01 -22.55
N ASP A 298 -15.00 5.23 -22.78
CA ASP A 298 -14.02 5.29 -21.73
C ASP A 298 -14.26 6.52 -20.84
N MET A 299 -14.50 6.29 -19.55
CA MET A 299 -14.80 7.34 -18.55
C MET A 299 -13.59 7.71 -17.70
N HIS A 300 -12.44 7.14 -18.03
CA HIS A 300 -11.22 7.37 -17.27
C HIS A 300 -10.52 8.67 -17.67
N PRO A 301 -9.78 9.29 -16.75
CA PRO A 301 -9.02 10.48 -17.05
C PRO A 301 -7.94 10.20 -18.10
N THR A 302 -7.75 11.14 -19.02
CA THR A 302 -6.55 11.17 -19.86
C THR A 302 -5.31 11.52 -19.02
N GLU A 303 -4.10 11.43 -19.60
CA GLU A 303 -2.88 11.93 -18.96
C GLU A 303 -3.05 13.36 -18.40
N LYS A 304 -3.75 14.24 -19.12
CA LYS A 304 -4.08 15.60 -18.62
C LYS A 304 -5.04 15.61 -17.44
N GLY A 305 -5.97 14.67 -17.42
CA GLY A 305 -6.87 14.44 -16.29
C GLY A 305 -6.10 14.01 -15.06
N HIS A 306 -5.19 13.06 -15.18
CA HIS A 306 -4.32 12.64 -14.09
C HIS A 306 -3.43 13.77 -13.57
N VAL A 307 -2.84 14.58 -14.45
CA VAL A 307 -2.09 15.80 -14.05
C VAL A 307 -2.98 16.75 -13.24
N TYR A 308 -4.23 16.92 -13.65
CA TYR A 308 -5.17 17.79 -12.91
C TYR A 308 -5.49 17.23 -11.53
N LEU A 309 -5.81 15.92 -11.42
CA LEU A 309 -6.08 15.28 -10.14
C LEU A 309 -4.88 15.42 -9.18
N ALA A 310 -3.67 15.15 -9.66
CA ALA A 310 -2.45 15.32 -8.89
C ALA A 310 -2.26 16.76 -8.41
N GLN A 311 -2.49 17.76 -9.30
CA GLN A 311 -2.39 19.17 -8.94
C GLN A 311 -3.43 19.61 -7.89
N GLN A 312 -4.66 19.09 -7.98
CA GLN A 312 -5.68 19.41 -6.96
C GLN A 312 -5.30 18.80 -5.61
N MET A 313 -4.87 17.55 -5.59
CA MET A 313 -4.42 16.92 -4.35
C MET A 313 -3.25 17.67 -3.71
N LEU A 314 -2.18 17.97 -4.46
CA LEU A 314 -1.01 18.69 -3.96
C LEU A 314 -1.34 20.11 -3.43
N LYS A 315 -2.34 20.78 -4.00
CA LYS A 315 -2.80 22.11 -3.52
C LYS A 315 -3.62 22.01 -2.24
N THR A 316 -4.32 20.90 -2.04
CA THR A 316 -5.19 20.68 -0.89
C THR A 316 -4.41 20.21 0.33
N LEU A 317 -3.34 19.43 0.12
CA LEU A 317 -2.57 18.86 1.22
C LEU A 317 -1.97 19.93 2.15
N PRO A 318 -2.18 19.80 3.48
CA PRO A 318 -1.52 20.65 4.46
C PRO A 318 -0.03 20.25 4.59
N LYS A 319 0.71 21.06 5.32
CA LYS A 319 2.02 20.63 5.82
C LYS A 319 1.81 19.54 6.87
N ASN A 320 2.52 18.40 6.71
CA ASN A 320 2.42 17.29 7.65
C ASN A 320 2.84 17.74 9.06
N ALA A 321 1.90 17.71 10.00
CA ALA A 321 2.13 18.13 11.39
C ALA A 321 2.88 17.05 12.19
N ASN A 322 2.71 15.77 11.80
CA ASN A 322 3.25 14.58 12.47
C ASN A 322 4.02 13.70 11.48
N PRO A 323 5.09 14.23 10.84
CA PRO A 323 5.82 13.44 9.86
C PRO A 323 6.35 12.17 10.54
N LEU A 324 6.12 11.02 9.91
CA LEU A 324 6.84 9.80 10.28
C LEU A 324 8.33 10.12 10.39
N PRO A 325 9.07 9.53 11.34
CA PRO A 325 10.50 9.75 11.42
C PRO A 325 11.08 9.51 10.02
N PRO A 326 11.92 10.42 9.52
CA PRO A 326 12.30 10.42 8.12
C PRO A 326 12.79 9.04 7.71
N VAL A 327 12.13 8.43 6.74
CA VAL A 327 12.67 7.30 5.99
C VAL A 327 13.88 7.89 5.26
N MET A 328 15.10 7.60 5.77
CA MET A 328 16.29 8.38 5.41
C MET A 328 16.75 8.11 3.97
N PRO A 329 17.42 9.11 3.34
CA PRO A 329 18.03 8.94 2.03
C PRO A 329 19.04 7.81 2.05
N GLY A 330 18.82 6.79 1.25
CA GLY A 330 19.68 5.60 1.15
C GLY A 330 18.94 4.27 1.18
N ALA A 331 17.61 4.26 1.44
CA ALA A 331 16.83 3.16 0.91
C ALA A 331 16.92 3.25 -0.63
N PRO A 332 17.50 2.26 -1.31
CA PRO A 332 17.60 2.34 -2.77
C PRO A 332 16.18 2.45 -3.31
N ASP A 333 15.94 3.43 -4.20
CA ASP A 333 14.83 3.38 -5.10
C ASP A 333 14.85 1.98 -5.71
N LEU A 334 13.76 1.21 -5.52
CA LEU A 334 13.63 -0.04 -6.26
C LEU A 334 13.66 0.37 -7.73
N PRO A 335 14.66 -0.04 -8.52
CA PRO A 335 14.67 0.31 -9.94
C PRO A 335 13.37 -0.22 -10.55
N ASP A 336 12.80 0.54 -11.49
CA ASP A 336 11.70 0.12 -12.36
C ASP A 336 12.10 -1.17 -13.10
N GLY A 337 11.90 -2.29 -12.45
CA GLY A 337 12.32 -3.60 -12.95
C GLY A 337 12.00 -4.66 -11.91
N ILE A 338 11.59 -5.81 -12.36
CA ILE A 338 11.34 -7.00 -11.55
C ILE A 338 12.46 -7.11 -10.49
N ASP A 339 12.09 -7.09 -9.20
CA ASP A 339 13.03 -7.31 -8.09
C ASP A 339 13.66 -8.73 -8.21
N THR A 340 14.70 -8.83 -8.99
CA THR A 340 15.39 -10.10 -9.23
C THR A 340 16.12 -10.63 -8.00
N ILE A 341 16.31 -9.80 -6.97
CA ILE A 341 16.97 -10.18 -5.72
C ILE A 341 16.01 -10.93 -4.82
N CYS A 342 14.83 -10.34 -4.53
CA CYS A 342 13.84 -10.96 -3.66
C CYS A 342 13.06 -12.07 -4.37
N THR A 343 12.77 -11.95 -5.66
CA THR A 343 12.09 -12.99 -6.45
C THR A 343 12.91 -14.29 -6.63
N ALA A 344 14.20 -14.26 -6.31
CA ALA A 344 15.01 -15.49 -6.20
C ALA A 344 14.61 -16.38 -5.00
N PHE A 345 13.82 -15.83 -4.06
CA PHE A 345 13.38 -16.54 -2.85
C PHE A 345 11.88 -16.79 -2.89
N THR A 346 11.48 -18.04 -2.74
CA THR A 346 10.08 -18.47 -2.84
C THR A 346 9.22 -18.08 -1.62
N ASP A 347 9.85 -17.66 -0.54
CA ASP A 347 9.23 -17.31 0.74
C ASP A 347 9.33 -15.82 1.08
N ILE A 348 9.79 -14.99 0.16
CA ILE A 348 9.68 -13.53 0.26
C ILE A 348 8.45 -13.09 -0.53
N ASN A 349 7.46 -12.56 0.19
CA ASN A 349 6.38 -11.87 -0.44
C ASN A 349 6.79 -10.39 -0.62
N THR A 350 6.85 -9.94 -1.87
CA THR A 350 7.24 -8.57 -2.22
C THR A 350 6.24 -7.52 -1.75
N MET A 351 5.06 -7.94 -1.31
CA MET A 351 4.02 -7.09 -0.75
C MET A 351 4.07 -6.97 0.78
N GLU A 352 4.95 -7.70 1.44
CA GLU A 352 5.07 -7.64 2.90
C GLU A 352 5.80 -6.38 3.37
N TRP A 353 5.39 -5.86 4.54
CA TRP A 353 5.96 -4.66 5.17
C TRP A 353 7.50 -4.69 5.27
N TYR A 354 8.07 -5.88 5.35
CA TYR A 354 9.53 -6.06 5.46
C TYR A 354 10.24 -6.15 4.12
N HIS A 355 9.53 -6.16 2.99
CA HIS A 355 10.13 -6.42 1.67
C HIS A 355 11.30 -5.49 1.36
N ASN A 356 11.10 -4.17 1.50
CA ASN A 356 12.14 -3.17 1.25
C ASN A 356 13.36 -3.39 2.15
N ALA A 357 13.13 -3.75 3.41
CA ALA A 357 14.20 -4.03 4.35
C ALA A 357 14.95 -5.32 4.00
N VAL A 358 14.23 -6.37 3.60
CA VAL A 358 14.82 -7.62 3.13
C VAL A 358 15.60 -7.40 1.82
N HIS A 359 15.04 -6.66 0.88
CA HIS A 359 15.74 -6.26 -0.34
C HIS A 359 17.05 -5.51 0.00
N TYR A 360 16.97 -4.50 0.89
CA TYR A 360 18.12 -3.72 1.34
C TYR A 360 19.23 -4.60 1.91
N VAL A 361 18.92 -5.50 2.84
CA VAL A 361 19.94 -6.34 3.48
C VAL A 361 20.52 -7.40 2.55
N LEU A 362 19.76 -7.88 1.56
CA LEU A 362 20.23 -8.79 0.51
C LEU A 362 21.14 -8.06 -0.48
N GLN A 363 20.71 -6.92 -0.99
CA GLN A 363 21.46 -6.09 -1.94
C GLN A 363 22.81 -5.63 -1.37
N ASN A 364 22.81 -5.24 -0.09
CA ASN A 364 24.03 -4.82 0.61
C ASN A 364 24.84 -6.01 1.20
N GLN A 365 24.44 -7.24 0.90
CA GLN A 365 25.11 -8.47 1.37
C GLN A 365 25.27 -8.54 2.90
N ILE A 366 24.37 -7.88 3.65
CA ILE A 366 24.30 -7.92 5.11
C ILE A 366 23.70 -9.22 5.57
N MET A 367 22.64 -9.66 4.88
CA MET A 367 22.00 -10.95 5.07
C MET A 367 22.02 -11.76 3.77
N SER A 368 21.82 -13.06 3.89
CA SER A 368 21.63 -13.98 2.76
C SER A 368 20.43 -14.89 3.04
N GLY A 369 19.98 -15.65 2.05
CA GLY A 369 19.01 -16.71 2.27
C GLY A 369 19.49 -17.76 3.27
N THR A 370 18.56 -18.44 3.89
CA THR A 370 18.85 -19.64 4.70
C THR A 370 19.15 -20.86 3.82
N THR A 371 18.62 -20.83 2.60
CA THR A 371 18.96 -21.73 1.49
C THR A 371 19.16 -20.90 0.21
N THR A 372 19.39 -21.53 -0.91
CA THR A 372 19.49 -20.88 -2.22
C THR A 372 18.15 -20.29 -2.70
N THR A 373 17.02 -20.75 -2.15
CA THR A 373 15.67 -20.37 -2.59
C THR A 373 14.75 -19.91 -1.46
N THR A 374 15.22 -19.87 -0.21
CA THR A 374 14.43 -19.39 0.94
C THR A 374 15.22 -18.37 1.75
N PHE A 375 14.55 -17.28 2.14
CA PHE A 375 15.07 -16.26 3.06
C PHE A 375 14.72 -16.54 4.50
N SER A 376 13.58 -17.20 4.75
CA SER A 376 13.00 -17.50 6.07
C SER A 376 12.71 -16.24 6.90
N PRO A 377 11.82 -15.34 6.44
CA PRO A 377 11.56 -14.04 7.09
C PRO A 377 11.11 -14.19 8.54
N ASP A 378 10.35 -15.22 8.87
CA ASP A 378 9.80 -15.45 10.21
C ASP A 378 10.72 -16.24 11.15
N MET A 379 11.84 -16.73 10.65
CA MET A 379 12.80 -17.46 11.48
C MET A 379 13.45 -16.53 12.52
N SER A 380 13.56 -16.98 13.75
CA SER A 380 14.26 -16.25 14.82
C SER A 380 15.75 -16.10 14.49
N VAL A 381 16.29 -14.92 14.80
CA VAL A 381 17.72 -14.61 14.61
C VAL A 381 18.49 -15.09 15.83
N THR A 382 19.60 -15.79 15.58
CA THR A 382 20.52 -16.17 16.65
C THR A 382 21.60 -15.10 16.87
N ARG A 383 22.29 -15.17 18.02
CA ARG A 383 23.40 -14.25 18.34
C ARG A 383 24.54 -14.36 17.34
N GLY A 384 24.83 -15.57 16.85
CA GLY A 384 25.83 -15.81 15.78
C GLY A 384 25.45 -15.16 14.46
N MET A 385 24.17 -15.23 14.08
CA MET A 385 23.64 -14.55 12.89
C MET A 385 23.77 -13.03 13.03
N MET A 386 23.42 -12.46 14.18
CA MET A 386 23.53 -11.01 14.41
C MET A 386 24.98 -10.53 14.36
N ALA A 387 25.91 -11.29 14.96
CA ALA A 387 27.33 -11.00 14.86
C ALA A 387 27.79 -10.97 13.38
N GLN A 388 27.33 -11.94 12.58
CA GLN A 388 27.66 -12.01 11.15
C GLN A 388 27.09 -10.81 10.37
N MET A 389 25.88 -10.34 10.71
CA MET A 389 25.28 -9.15 10.08
C MET A 389 26.09 -7.89 10.39
N ILE A 390 26.46 -7.65 11.65
CA ILE A 390 27.32 -6.51 12.02
C ILE A 390 28.68 -6.60 11.32
N TYR A 391 29.26 -7.78 11.28
CA TYR A 391 30.54 -8.00 10.59
C TYR A 391 30.44 -7.72 9.09
N ALA A 392 29.31 -8.05 8.47
CA ALA A 392 29.03 -7.73 7.08
C ALA A 392 28.84 -6.23 6.85
N MET A 393 28.16 -5.53 7.77
CA MET A 393 27.98 -4.06 7.72
C MET A 393 29.33 -3.32 7.79
N GLU A 394 30.36 -3.91 8.40
CA GLU A 394 31.73 -3.38 8.46
C GLU A 394 32.62 -3.87 7.29
N GLY A 395 32.02 -4.47 6.27
CA GLY A 395 32.78 -4.94 5.09
C GLY A 395 33.64 -6.17 5.34
N ARG A 396 33.36 -6.94 6.41
CA ARG A 396 34.09 -8.17 6.78
C ARG A 396 35.61 -7.96 6.90
N PRO A 397 36.07 -7.09 7.80
CA PRO A 397 37.50 -6.82 7.95
C PRO A 397 38.26 -8.11 8.29
N ALA A 398 39.53 -8.21 7.89
CA ALA A 398 40.32 -9.38 8.20
C ALA A 398 40.43 -9.61 9.71
N MET A 399 39.84 -10.72 10.18
CA MET A 399 39.80 -11.10 11.60
C MET A 399 40.03 -12.60 11.74
N ALA A 400 40.96 -12.98 12.57
CA ALA A 400 41.16 -14.38 12.91
C ALA A 400 39.99 -14.91 13.72
N PRO A 401 39.52 -16.16 13.53
CA PRO A 401 38.52 -16.77 14.37
C PRO A 401 38.90 -16.70 15.86
N ASN A 402 37.94 -16.34 16.70
CA ASN A 402 38.21 -16.19 18.13
C ASN A 402 38.34 -17.54 18.83
N ALA A 403 39.48 -17.80 19.44
CA ALA A 403 39.72 -18.97 20.28
C ALA A 403 39.26 -18.79 21.75
N SER A 404 38.73 -17.59 22.13
CA SER A 404 38.37 -17.26 23.52
C SER A 404 37.06 -17.88 23.99
N TYR A 405 36.15 -18.16 23.07
CA TYR A 405 34.84 -18.76 23.39
C TYR A 405 34.85 -20.24 23.05
N ARG A 406 34.58 -21.08 24.06
CA ARG A 406 34.58 -22.55 23.91
C ARG A 406 33.46 -23.07 23.00
N ASP A 407 32.37 -22.30 22.85
CA ASP A 407 31.18 -22.60 22.07
C ASP A 407 31.20 -21.94 20.67
N VAL A 408 32.35 -21.37 20.26
CA VAL A 408 32.58 -20.78 18.93
C VAL A 408 33.70 -21.54 18.24
N PRO A 409 33.44 -22.71 17.62
CA PRO A 409 34.47 -23.41 16.84
C PRO A 409 34.99 -22.54 15.68
N ALA A 410 36.29 -22.56 15.45
CA ALA A 410 36.93 -21.75 14.40
C ALA A 410 36.43 -22.05 12.97
N SER A 411 35.83 -23.23 12.77
CA SER A 411 35.23 -23.65 11.49
C SER A 411 33.84 -23.09 11.23
N MET A 412 33.19 -22.47 12.21
CA MET A 412 31.84 -21.94 12.06
C MET A 412 31.86 -20.62 11.28
N TYR A 413 30.82 -20.41 10.44
CA TYR A 413 30.72 -19.23 9.59
C TYR A 413 30.72 -17.92 10.34
N TYR A 414 30.26 -17.92 11.59
CA TYR A 414 30.22 -16.74 12.47
C TYR A 414 31.48 -16.57 13.32
N ALA A 415 32.49 -17.42 13.22
CA ALA A 415 33.63 -17.41 14.15
C ALA A 415 34.44 -16.10 14.10
N SER A 416 34.77 -15.60 12.91
CA SER A 416 35.45 -14.30 12.72
C SER A 416 34.54 -13.13 13.12
N ALA A 417 33.24 -13.24 12.88
CA ALA A 417 32.27 -12.23 13.29
C ALA A 417 32.12 -12.14 14.82
N ALA A 418 32.05 -13.27 15.52
CA ALA A 418 32.02 -13.31 16.98
C ALA A 418 33.30 -12.69 17.57
N ALA A 419 34.46 -12.96 16.97
CA ALA A 419 35.72 -12.32 17.34
C ALA A 419 35.68 -10.80 17.15
N PHE A 420 35.15 -10.34 16.00
CA PHE A 420 35.08 -8.90 15.68
C PHE A 420 34.17 -8.16 16.66
N VAL A 421 32.92 -8.63 16.84
CA VAL A 421 31.94 -7.92 17.70
C VAL A 421 32.38 -7.91 19.17
N SER A 422 33.09 -8.95 19.61
CA SER A 422 33.64 -9.06 20.95
C SER A 422 34.84 -8.12 21.19
N ALA A 423 35.78 -8.12 20.26
CA ALA A 423 36.97 -7.26 20.35
C ALA A 423 36.63 -5.77 20.35
N ASN A 424 35.50 -5.39 19.70
CA ASN A 424 35.04 -4.02 19.63
C ASN A 424 33.93 -3.68 20.65
N GLY A 425 33.63 -4.58 21.60
CA GLY A 425 32.65 -4.34 22.65
C GLY A 425 31.20 -4.19 22.19
N ILE A 426 30.89 -4.66 20.95
CA ILE A 426 29.54 -4.57 20.37
C ILE A 426 28.64 -5.66 20.94
N MET A 427 29.15 -6.90 20.97
CA MET A 427 28.49 -8.05 21.60
C MET A 427 29.52 -8.79 22.44
N THR A 428 29.17 -9.11 23.69
CA THR A 428 30.02 -9.89 24.59
C THR A 428 29.39 -11.24 24.89
N GLY A 429 30.19 -12.17 25.39
CA GLY A 429 29.69 -13.44 25.93
C GLY A 429 28.95 -13.26 27.26
N TYR A 430 28.31 -14.32 27.72
CA TYR A 430 27.57 -14.31 28.96
C TYR A 430 28.46 -14.37 30.20
N ASP A 431 29.55 -15.13 30.14
CA ASP A 431 30.44 -15.43 31.31
C ASP A 431 31.93 -15.27 30.98
N GLY A 432 32.25 -14.60 29.85
CA GLY A 432 33.62 -14.44 29.37
C GLY A 432 34.21 -15.66 28.65
N ASN A 433 33.53 -16.80 28.66
CA ASN A 433 33.97 -18.04 28.02
C ASN A 433 32.95 -18.69 27.09
N SER A 434 31.68 -18.26 27.15
CA SER A 434 30.59 -18.68 26.27
C SER A 434 29.97 -17.48 25.56
N PHE A 435 29.89 -17.54 24.22
CA PHE A 435 29.26 -16.51 23.40
C PHE A 435 27.76 -16.73 23.23
N GLY A 436 27.30 -17.99 23.23
CA GLY A 436 25.93 -18.39 22.98
C GLY A 436 25.50 -18.15 21.50
N PRO A 437 26.27 -18.61 20.50
CA PRO A 437 26.03 -18.25 19.11
C PRO A 437 24.70 -18.78 18.56
N GLU A 438 24.21 -19.89 19.12
CA GLU A 438 22.94 -20.52 18.69
C GLU A 438 21.72 -20.05 19.49
N ASP A 439 21.95 -19.22 20.52
CA ASP A 439 20.83 -18.70 21.32
C ASP A 439 20.05 -17.66 20.53
N SER A 440 18.71 -17.77 20.57
CA SER A 440 17.83 -16.80 19.94
C SER A 440 17.97 -15.43 20.58
N LEU A 441 18.06 -14.39 19.75
CA LEU A 441 18.15 -13.01 20.19
C LEU A 441 16.76 -12.48 20.52
N THR A 442 16.60 -11.81 21.67
CA THR A 442 15.36 -11.11 22.00
C THR A 442 15.35 -9.68 21.46
N ARG A 443 14.17 -9.05 21.39
CA ARG A 443 14.03 -7.67 20.93
C ARG A 443 14.82 -6.68 21.79
N GLU A 444 14.80 -6.83 23.13
CA GLU A 444 15.59 -5.96 24.02
C GLU A 444 17.10 -6.20 23.91
N GLN A 445 17.52 -7.44 23.63
CA GLN A 445 18.92 -7.74 23.36
C GLN A 445 19.40 -7.11 22.06
N LEU A 446 18.57 -7.15 20.98
CA LEU A 446 18.91 -6.48 19.74
C LEU A 446 19.03 -4.96 19.95
N ALA A 447 18.12 -4.32 20.67
CA ALA A 447 18.25 -2.89 21.01
C ALA A 447 19.58 -2.58 21.69
N THR A 448 20.02 -3.45 22.61
CA THR A 448 21.30 -3.30 23.30
C THR A 448 22.48 -3.46 22.36
N VAL A 449 22.45 -4.44 21.48
CA VAL A 449 23.48 -4.66 20.44
C VAL A 449 23.58 -3.48 19.50
N LEU A 450 22.44 -2.97 18.99
CA LEU A 450 22.42 -1.83 18.07
C LEU A 450 22.91 -0.54 18.76
N ARG A 451 22.58 -0.33 20.02
CA ARG A 451 23.10 0.82 20.80
C ARG A 451 24.61 0.74 20.98
N SER A 452 25.15 -0.46 21.28
CA SER A 452 26.61 -0.68 21.39
C SER A 452 27.29 -0.49 20.04
N TYR A 453 26.67 -0.95 18.96
CA TYR A 453 27.16 -0.73 17.60
C TYR A 453 27.12 0.76 17.22
N ALA A 454 26.08 1.49 17.57
CA ALA A 454 26.02 2.95 17.40
C ALA A 454 27.16 3.66 18.14
N ALA A 455 27.45 3.25 19.37
CA ALA A 455 28.60 3.78 20.12
C ALA A 455 29.94 3.48 19.42
N TYR A 456 30.12 2.26 18.92
CA TYR A 456 31.29 1.88 18.11
C TYR A 456 31.44 2.77 16.86
N LYS A 457 30.33 3.11 16.19
CA LYS A 457 30.29 4.03 15.03
C LYS A 457 30.39 5.51 15.42
N ASN A 458 30.59 5.85 16.69
CA ASN A 458 30.55 7.22 17.21
C ASN A 458 29.26 7.98 16.90
N LYS A 459 28.12 7.25 16.84
CA LYS A 459 26.79 7.82 16.67
C LYS A 459 26.17 8.21 18.01
N GLN A 460 25.13 9.06 17.97
CA GLN A 460 24.46 9.52 19.18
C GLN A 460 23.68 8.38 19.85
N THR A 461 23.98 8.10 21.12
CA THR A 461 23.33 7.05 21.92
C THR A 461 22.59 7.58 23.16
N THR A 462 22.41 8.91 23.22
CA THR A 462 21.82 9.60 24.39
C THR A 462 20.36 10.00 24.21
N LYS A 463 19.79 9.84 23.00
CA LYS A 463 18.34 10.01 22.82
C LYS A 463 17.59 9.04 23.73
N THR A 464 16.47 9.47 24.30
CA THR A 464 15.63 8.60 25.13
C THR A 464 14.18 9.02 24.98
N GLN A 465 13.30 8.04 25.07
CA GLN A 465 11.84 8.23 25.06
C GLN A 465 11.24 7.52 26.27
N ASP A 466 10.20 8.11 26.85
CA ASP A 466 9.43 7.44 27.88
C ASP A 466 8.70 6.23 27.28
N LEU A 467 8.86 5.08 27.90
CA LEU A 467 8.25 3.83 27.48
C LEU A 467 6.88 3.59 28.12
N SER A 468 6.38 4.48 28.97
CA SER A 468 5.14 4.29 29.75
C SER A 468 3.88 4.17 28.86
N SER A 469 3.94 4.64 27.62
CA SER A 469 2.87 4.47 26.64
C SER A 469 2.71 3.02 26.15
N PHE A 470 3.71 2.17 26.35
CA PHE A 470 3.63 0.76 25.95
C PHE A 470 3.07 -0.10 27.09
N ALA A 471 2.08 -0.94 26.77
CA ALA A 471 1.34 -1.74 27.74
C ALA A 471 2.25 -2.69 28.56
N ASP A 472 3.37 -3.12 27.99
CA ASP A 472 4.34 -4.05 28.59
C ASP A 472 5.70 -3.41 28.92
N ALA A 473 5.77 -2.09 29.06
CA ALA A 473 7.00 -1.36 29.40
C ALA A 473 7.69 -1.90 30.68
N SER A 474 6.90 -2.39 31.65
CA SER A 474 7.41 -3.02 32.87
C SER A 474 8.13 -4.35 32.64
N SER A 475 7.91 -5.00 31.49
CA SER A 475 8.55 -6.28 31.14
C SER A 475 9.96 -6.09 30.57
N VAL A 476 10.36 -4.85 30.26
CA VAL A 476 11.73 -4.54 29.81
C VAL A 476 12.70 -4.80 30.97
N SER A 477 13.69 -5.64 30.71
CA SER A 477 14.74 -5.96 31.68
C SER A 477 15.48 -4.70 32.13
N PHE A 478 15.83 -4.62 33.40
CA PHE A 478 16.51 -3.43 33.99
C PHE A 478 17.74 -3.02 33.16
N TRP A 479 18.55 -3.99 32.77
CA TRP A 479 19.79 -3.74 32.00
C TRP A 479 19.53 -3.24 30.55
N ALA A 480 18.34 -3.49 29.99
CA ALA A 480 17.98 -3.13 28.60
C ALA A 480 17.19 -1.81 28.50
N LYS A 481 16.70 -1.26 29.63
CA LYS A 481 15.80 -0.08 29.62
C LYS A 481 16.34 1.09 28.79
N ASP A 482 17.60 1.46 29.02
CA ASP A 482 18.21 2.59 28.32
C ASP A 482 18.39 2.30 26.82
N ALA A 483 18.67 1.05 26.46
CA ALA A 483 18.84 0.66 25.06
C ALA A 483 17.51 0.60 24.31
N VAL A 484 16.46 0.09 24.95
CA VAL A 484 15.11 0.06 24.38
C VAL A 484 14.58 1.49 24.23
N ALA A 485 14.71 2.34 25.27
CA ALA A 485 14.31 3.74 25.23
C ALA A 485 15.06 4.52 24.13
N TRP A 486 16.35 4.24 23.94
CA TRP A 486 17.12 4.80 22.84
C TRP A 486 16.66 4.29 21.48
N ALA A 487 16.42 2.99 21.34
CA ALA A 487 16.00 2.40 20.08
C ALA A 487 14.64 2.93 19.62
N VAL A 488 13.69 3.11 20.56
CA VAL A 488 12.39 3.74 20.28
C VAL A 488 12.57 5.21 19.91
N ALA A 489 13.32 5.99 20.68
CA ALA A 489 13.59 7.41 20.42
C ALA A 489 14.35 7.67 19.11
N SER A 490 15.05 6.68 18.61
CA SER A 490 15.80 6.73 17.35
C SER A 490 15.04 6.15 16.15
N GLY A 491 13.77 5.73 16.34
CA GLY A 491 12.97 5.13 15.28
C GLY A 491 13.43 3.74 14.83
N LEU A 492 14.34 3.10 15.60
CA LEU A 492 14.83 1.76 15.26
C LEU A 492 13.88 0.66 15.71
N MET A 493 13.13 0.89 16.78
CA MET A 493 12.18 -0.06 17.36
C MET A 493 10.82 0.59 17.52
N ALA A 494 9.81 -0.03 16.95
CA ALA A 494 8.41 0.30 17.17
C ALA A 494 7.71 -0.77 18.02
N GLY A 495 6.51 -0.47 18.48
CA GLY A 495 5.62 -1.44 19.12
C GLY A 495 5.14 -2.49 18.12
N ARG A 496 4.68 -3.62 18.64
CA ARG A 496 3.86 -4.62 17.96
C ARG A 496 2.39 -4.38 18.25
N ASP A 497 1.53 -5.22 17.71
CA ASP A 497 0.07 -5.19 17.89
C ASP A 497 -0.34 -4.92 19.34
N GLY A 498 -1.30 -4.02 19.55
CA GLY A 498 -1.79 -3.63 20.86
C GLY A 498 -0.83 -2.72 21.65
N GLY A 499 0.06 -1.98 20.99
CA GLY A 499 0.96 -1.03 21.65
C GLY A 499 1.97 -1.70 22.58
N ARG A 500 2.48 -2.88 22.24
CA ARG A 500 3.41 -3.67 23.04
C ARG A 500 4.83 -3.64 22.47
N LEU A 501 5.83 -3.48 23.31
CA LEU A 501 7.26 -3.60 22.95
C LEU A 501 7.69 -5.06 22.71
N ALA A 502 7.06 -6.00 23.38
CA ALA A 502 7.41 -7.42 23.39
C ALA A 502 8.92 -7.67 23.62
N PRO A 503 9.53 -7.11 24.70
CA PRO A 503 10.99 -6.98 24.80
C PRO A 503 11.71 -8.33 24.89
N GLN A 504 11.06 -9.35 25.46
CA GLN A 504 11.63 -10.67 25.66
C GLN A 504 11.27 -11.68 24.56
N ASP A 505 10.45 -11.28 23.59
CA ASP A 505 10.13 -12.14 22.46
C ASP A 505 11.36 -12.33 21.56
N PRO A 506 11.57 -13.54 21.01
CA PRO A 506 12.54 -13.75 19.96
C PRO A 506 12.28 -12.81 18.76
N ILE A 507 13.35 -12.24 18.22
CA ILE A 507 13.23 -11.36 17.07
C ILE A 507 13.36 -12.15 15.76
N ARG A 508 12.51 -11.85 14.79
CA ARG A 508 12.48 -12.51 13.48
C ARG A 508 13.45 -11.86 12.50
N ARG A 509 13.86 -12.61 11.47
CA ARG A 509 14.79 -12.13 10.45
C ARG A 509 14.26 -10.89 9.70
N CYS A 510 12.97 -10.86 9.36
CA CYS A 510 12.33 -9.70 8.75
C CYS A 510 12.39 -8.45 9.66
N GLU A 511 12.18 -8.61 10.96
CA GLU A 511 12.27 -7.51 11.92
C GLU A 511 13.72 -7.00 12.09
N VAL A 512 14.69 -7.90 12.11
CA VAL A 512 16.11 -7.50 12.14
C VAL A 512 16.49 -6.78 10.85
N ALA A 513 16.04 -7.25 9.69
CA ALA A 513 16.28 -6.58 8.41
C ALA A 513 15.78 -5.12 8.46
N GLN A 514 14.55 -4.90 8.99
CA GLN A 514 13.98 -3.57 9.16
C GLN A 514 14.81 -2.71 10.11
N MET A 515 15.18 -3.23 11.28
CA MET A 515 15.97 -2.46 12.25
C MET A 515 17.39 -2.16 11.74
N VAL A 516 18.01 -3.05 10.98
CA VAL A 516 19.32 -2.86 10.36
C VAL A 516 19.25 -1.83 9.23
N MET A 517 18.23 -1.90 8.40
CA MET A 517 17.99 -0.87 7.38
C MET A 517 17.80 0.50 8.04
N ASN A 518 16.91 0.61 9.02
CA ASN A 518 16.70 1.84 9.78
C ASN A 518 18.00 2.34 10.44
N PHE A 519 18.79 1.45 11.02
CA PHE A 519 20.08 1.82 11.61
C PHE A 519 21.02 2.48 10.60
N ASN A 520 21.18 1.89 9.42
CA ASN A 520 22.07 2.39 8.39
C ASN A 520 21.55 3.65 7.68
N THR A 521 20.25 3.90 7.78
CA THR A 521 19.60 5.04 7.11
C THR A 521 19.27 6.20 8.07
N VAL A 522 19.06 5.94 9.37
CA VAL A 522 18.71 6.96 10.38
C VAL A 522 19.92 7.46 11.17
N LEU A 523 20.93 6.66 11.38
CA LEU A 523 22.10 6.98 12.21
C LEU A 523 23.36 7.16 11.38
#